data_75d8fb91f6e431d1201f191820602b61
#
_entry.id   75d8fb91f6e431d1201f191820602b61
#
_cell.length_a   1.000
_cell.length_b   1.000
_cell.length_c   1.000
_cell.angle_alpha   90.00
_cell.angle_beta   90.00
_cell.angle_gamma   90.00
#
_symmetry.space_group_name_H-M   'P 1'
#
loop_
_entity.id
_entity.type
_entity.pdbx_description
1 polymer ?
#
loop_
_entity_poly.entity_id
_entity_poly.type
_entity_poly.pdbx_seq_one_letter_code
_entity_poly.pdbx_strand_id
1 'polypeptide(L)'
;MAERFTDYAIMIVDLFLTKTRDSSSHAQHYLQGLLSQIQRKNMQRMGESLRDTKHEDLQHFLTDSPWSTSGVWRWIGQQAQIHLGGERDSMLLVDESAFSKKGRRSVGVARQHNGRLGKTDNCQVGVFAALALGPRATLVGARLFLPDEWVKDPARCRDAGIPEDQIRARTKIELARELIEEAQEHGLEFGWVGIDSFYGRDQELLCWLEDQTLGFVADTPCDTLVWEQAPSGLKRPESLSAAGAQRVDRVAARWRQAPGTRVTLRSGENGPVQVEVWARRVWVWPGKQKQARQWWLIVRQEPDDQYKYTLCNAPPPTSVERLARLQGERHFIERILEDGKSQLGMAQYQARQWLAWHHHMALVGLAMLFVVKERLLQESGHPLLSTGDVVELLDWYFRGSRTLAEVERVIARRLKRRTRLAATATARAKKKARESSKKIPK
;
A
#
# COMPACT_ATOMS: atom_id res chain seq x y z
N MET A 1 -11.97 21.54 9.17
CA MET A 1 -10.71 20.88 8.79
C MET A 1 -9.51 21.50 9.50
N ALA A 2 -9.33 22.80 9.46
CA ALA A 2 -8.20 23.49 10.12
C ALA A 2 -8.16 23.28 11.66
N GLU A 3 -9.28 23.48 12.34
CA GLU A 3 -9.42 23.20 13.78
C GLU A 3 -9.12 21.74 14.08
N ARG A 4 -9.66 20.81 13.28
CA ARG A 4 -9.39 19.38 13.44
C ARG A 4 -7.92 19.01 13.21
N PHE A 5 -7.20 19.74 12.35
CA PHE A 5 -5.75 19.55 12.26
C PHE A 5 -5.04 20.02 13.53
N THR A 6 -5.49 21.12 14.14
CA THR A 6 -4.96 21.60 15.42
C THR A 6 -5.22 20.57 16.52
N ASP A 7 -6.45 20.07 16.62
CA ASP A 7 -6.82 19.00 17.57
C ASP A 7 -5.97 17.74 17.36
N TYR A 8 -5.78 17.35 16.10
CA TYR A 8 -4.92 16.22 15.74
C TYR A 8 -3.46 16.44 16.15
N ALA A 9 -2.92 17.66 15.95
CA ALA A 9 -1.58 18.00 16.39
C ALA A 9 -1.44 17.95 17.92
N ILE A 10 -2.47 18.33 18.66
CA ILE A 10 -2.51 18.20 20.14
C ILE A 10 -2.51 16.73 20.55
N MET A 11 -3.31 15.88 19.90
CA MET A 11 -3.38 14.44 20.21
C MET A 11 -2.05 13.69 20.07
N ILE A 12 -1.15 14.17 19.23
CA ILE A 12 0.15 13.53 18.98
C ILE A 12 1.32 14.14 19.75
N VAL A 13 1.10 15.17 20.58
CA VAL A 13 2.17 15.88 21.33
C VAL A 13 3.04 14.89 22.09
N ASP A 14 2.43 13.97 22.85
CA ASP A 14 3.14 13.00 23.70
C ASP A 14 4.09 12.07 22.91
N LEU A 15 3.85 11.87 21.64
CA LEU A 15 4.72 11.05 20.77
C LEU A 15 6.09 11.70 20.52
N PHE A 16 6.18 13.02 20.72
CA PHE A 16 7.38 13.84 20.45
C PHE A 16 7.99 14.45 21.69
N LEU A 17 7.45 14.10 22.87
CA LEU A 17 8.04 14.42 24.17
C LEU A 17 9.11 13.39 24.51
N THR A 18 10.27 13.86 24.89
CA THR A 18 11.37 13.05 25.43
C THR A 18 11.73 13.56 26.81
N LYS A 19 12.50 12.80 27.60
CA LYS A 19 12.91 13.20 28.96
C LYS A 19 13.57 14.58 29.01
N THR A 20 14.16 15.03 27.93
CA THR A 20 14.99 16.26 27.91
C THR A 20 14.51 17.30 26.90
N ARG A 21 13.55 16.98 26.04
CA ARG A 21 13.16 17.87 24.94
C ARG A 21 11.70 17.64 24.51
N ASP A 22 11.01 18.74 24.24
CA ASP A 22 9.74 18.77 23.50
C ASP A 22 10.03 19.10 22.02
N SER A 23 9.67 18.19 21.12
CA SER A 23 9.81 18.34 19.66
C SER A 23 8.45 18.38 18.95
N SER A 24 7.35 18.52 19.69
CA SER A 24 5.99 18.49 19.15
C SER A 24 5.71 19.62 18.15
N SER A 25 6.22 20.82 18.40
CA SER A 25 6.13 21.95 17.46
C SER A 25 6.80 21.66 16.11
N HIS A 26 7.96 21.00 16.11
CA HIS A 26 8.65 20.60 14.89
C HIS A 26 7.89 19.51 14.14
N ALA A 27 7.26 18.56 14.87
CA ALA A 27 6.38 17.55 14.28
C ALA A 27 5.17 18.22 13.62
N GLN A 28 4.52 19.17 14.27
CA GLN A 28 3.42 19.93 13.71
C GLN A 28 3.83 20.67 12.43
N HIS A 29 4.94 21.40 12.45
CA HIS A 29 5.46 22.11 11.27
C HIS A 29 5.80 21.14 10.13
N TYR A 30 6.38 19.99 10.43
CA TYR A 30 6.68 18.98 9.42
C TYR A 30 5.40 18.42 8.78
N LEU A 31 4.38 18.11 9.58
CA LEU A 31 3.06 17.66 9.10
C LEU A 31 2.37 18.74 8.26
N GLN A 32 2.44 20.03 8.68
CA GLN A 32 1.96 21.14 7.86
C GLN A 32 2.65 21.17 6.50
N GLY A 33 3.97 20.94 6.46
CA GLY A 33 4.74 20.85 5.23
C GLY A 33 4.31 19.68 4.33
N LEU A 34 4.06 18.50 4.91
CA LEU A 34 3.56 17.33 4.16
C LEU A 34 2.13 17.55 3.63
N LEU A 35 1.29 18.23 4.39
CA LEU A 35 -0.12 18.51 4.07
C LEU A 35 -0.34 19.82 3.31
N SER A 36 0.71 20.47 2.82
CA SER A 36 0.64 21.70 2.00
C SER A 36 0.93 21.43 0.53
N GLN A 37 0.58 22.35 -0.37
CA GLN A 37 0.92 22.30 -1.79
C GLN A 37 2.32 22.86 -2.10
N ILE A 38 3.30 22.59 -1.23
CA ILE A 38 4.69 22.97 -1.45
C ILE A 38 5.28 22.10 -2.56
N GLN A 39 5.85 22.72 -3.59
CA GLN A 39 6.61 21.99 -4.60
C GLN A 39 7.91 21.44 -4.00
N ARG A 40 8.18 20.13 -4.16
CA ARG A 40 9.33 19.45 -3.55
C ARG A 40 9.36 19.62 -2.04
N LYS A 41 8.49 18.90 -1.33
CA LYS A 41 8.31 18.90 0.12
C LYS A 41 9.55 18.34 0.85
N ASN A 42 10.67 19.07 0.75
CA ASN A 42 11.87 18.84 1.55
C ASN A 42 11.98 19.92 2.63
N MET A 43 12.81 19.68 3.63
CA MET A 43 12.96 20.55 4.81
C MET A 43 13.29 22.00 4.45
N GLN A 44 14.13 22.23 3.42
CA GLN A 44 14.46 23.58 2.97
C GLN A 44 13.22 24.31 2.45
N ARG A 45 12.44 23.66 1.57
CA ARG A 45 11.24 24.27 1.02
C ARG A 45 10.13 24.44 2.05
N MET A 46 10.05 23.53 3.02
CA MET A 46 9.14 23.69 4.16
C MET A 46 9.53 24.92 4.99
N GLY A 47 10.81 25.06 5.35
CA GLY A 47 11.31 26.23 6.08
C GLY A 47 11.14 27.58 5.35
N GLU A 48 11.21 27.57 3.99
CA GLU A 48 10.97 28.76 3.16
C GLU A 48 9.47 29.11 3.02
N SER A 49 8.57 28.14 3.20
CA SER A 49 7.14 28.29 2.84
C SER A 49 6.22 28.38 4.05
N LEU A 50 6.63 27.86 5.19
CA LEU A 50 5.84 27.86 6.43
C LEU A 50 6.32 28.96 7.38
N ARG A 51 5.38 29.56 8.12
CA ARG A 51 5.69 30.55 9.14
C ARG A 51 6.37 29.87 10.33
N ASP A 52 7.22 30.59 11.01
CA ASP A 52 7.91 30.18 12.26
C ASP A 52 8.66 28.83 12.15
N THR A 53 9.06 28.46 10.93
CA THR A 53 9.71 27.20 10.62
C THR A 53 11.10 27.46 10.02
N LYS A 54 12.13 26.83 10.59
CA LYS A 54 13.50 26.91 10.06
C LYS A 54 13.93 25.55 9.52
N HIS A 55 14.71 25.56 8.45
CA HIS A 55 15.27 24.35 7.86
C HIS A 55 16.09 23.53 8.85
N GLU A 56 16.93 24.21 9.63
CA GLU A 56 17.85 23.61 10.59
C GLU A 56 17.08 22.84 11.69
N ASP A 57 15.98 23.42 12.18
CA ASP A 57 15.14 22.81 13.21
C ASP A 57 14.48 21.53 12.68
N LEU A 58 13.95 21.57 11.44
CA LEU A 58 13.37 20.38 10.79
C LEU A 58 14.43 19.32 10.47
N GLN A 59 15.65 19.74 10.11
CA GLN A 59 16.75 18.83 9.88
C GLN A 59 17.12 18.09 11.16
N HIS A 60 17.37 18.84 12.26
CA HIS A 60 17.65 18.25 13.56
C HIS A 60 16.51 17.34 14.04
N PHE A 61 15.26 17.76 13.85
CA PHE A 61 14.09 16.98 14.21
C PHE A 61 14.04 15.62 13.51
N LEU A 62 14.44 15.53 12.24
CA LEU A 62 14.46 14.27 11.50
C LEU A 62 15.70 13.41 11.76
N THR A 63 16.89 14.06 11.93
CA THR A 63 18.16 13.31 11.93
C THR A 63 18.66 12.96 13.31
N ASP A 64 18.36 13.80 14.32
CA ASP A 64 19.02 13.73 15.61
C ASP A 64 18.07 13.64 16.82
N SER A 65 16.79 13.99 16.64
CA SER A 65 15.81 13.92 17.73
C SER A 65 15.50 12.47 18.12
N PRO A 66 15.49 12.13 19.42
CA PRO A 66 15.39 10.76 19.88
C PRO A 66 13.94 10.26 20.09
N TRP A 67 12.96 10.85 19.43
CA TRP A 67 11.59 10.35 19.52
C TRP A 67 11.42 8.98 18.83
N SER A 68 10.50 8.16 19.31
CA SER A 68 10.35 6.77 18.92
C SER A 68 9.47 6.59 17.70
N THR A 69 10.03 6.10 16.60
CA THR A 69 9.23 5.70 15.43
C THR A 69 8.27 4.56 15.72
N SER A 70 8.65 3.59 16.56
CA SER A 70 7.76 2.48 16.95
C SER A 70 6.58 2.98 17.77
N GLY A 71 6.79 3.97 18.65
CA GLY A 71 5.71 4.65 19.39
C GLY A 71 4.72 5.33 18.45
N VAL A 72 5.23 6.01 17.42
CA VAL A 72 4.38 6.66 16.40
C VAL A 72 3.60 5.61 15.60
N TRP A 73 4.24 4.53 15.12
CA TRP A 73 3.54 3.48 14.37
C TRP A 73 2.48 2.76 15.21
N ARG A 74 2.78 2.49 16.49
CA ARG A 74 1.79 1.93 17.42
C ARG A 74 0.58 2.84 17.58
N TRP A 75 0.80 4.14 17.76
CA TRP A 75 -0.29 5.11 17.87
C TRP A 75 -1.11 5.19 16.57
N ILE A 76 -0.44 5.22 15.39
CA ILE A 76 -1.12 5.17 14.09
C ILE A 76 -1.96 3.91 13.98
N GLY A 77 -1.41 2.74 14.37
CA GLY A 77 -2.12 1.47 14.36
C GLY A 77 -3.38 1.52 15.22
N GLN A 78 -3.27 1.99 16.46
CA GLN A 78 -4.43 2.14 17.36
C GLN A 78 -5.52 3.05 16.79
N GLN A 79 -5.14 4.16 16.17
CA GLN A 79 -6.09 5.06 15.52
C GLN A 79 -6.69 4.45 14.24
N ALA A 80 -5.89 3.72 13.45
CA ALA A 80 -6.36 3.02 12.27
C ALA A 80 -7.34 1.89 12.64
N GLN A 81 -7.08 1.16 13.75
CA GLN A 81 -7.96 0.12 14.27
C GLN A 81 -9.38 0.64 14.52
N ILE A 82 -9.52 1.82 15.11
CA ILE A 82 -10.83 2.43 15.40
C ILE A 82 -11.69 2.62 14.14
N HIS A 83 -11.06 2.88 13.00
CA HIS A 83 -11.75 3.28 11.78
C HIS A 83 -11.78 2.20 10.70
N LEU A 84 -10.82 1.29 10.70
CA LEU A 84 -10.57 0.34 9.61
C LEU A 84 -10.39 -1.11 10.11
N GLY A 85 -10.17 -1.33 11.41
CA GLY A 85 -9.94 -2.65 11.99
C GLY A 85 -11.21 -3.30 12.52
N GLY A 86 -11.10 -4.60 12.89
CA GLY A 86 -12.17 -5.37 13.52
C GLY A 86 -13.30 -5.81 12.60
N GLU A 87 -13.37 -5.32 11.38
CA GLU A 87 -14.39 -5.72 10.42
C GLU A 87 -13.99 -7.01 9.67
N ARG A 88 -14.98 -7.79 9.27
CA ARG A 88 -14.77 -9.05 8.55
C ARG A 88 -13.93 -8.91 7.27
N ASP A 89 -13.98 -7.74 6.66
CA ASP A 89 -13.31 -7.42 5.41
C ASP A 89 -12.11 -6.47 5.60
N SER A 90 -11.73 -6.17 6.88
CA SER A 90 -10.49 -5.47 7.17
C SER A 90 -9.29 -6.27 6.67
N MET A 91 -8.40 -5.61 5.94
CA MET A 91 -7.27 -6.25 5.27
C MET A 91 -5.97 -5.51 5.57
N LEU A 92 -4.95 -6.24 6.01
CA LEU A 92 -3.58 -5.73 6.05
C LEU A 92 -2.94 -5.93 4.68
N LEU A 93 -2.63 -4.85 4.00
CA LEU A 93 -2.00 -4.85 2.69
C LEU A 93 -0.49 -4.67 2.85
N VAL A 94 0.32 -5.50 2.18
CA VAL A 94 1.78 -5.36 2.18
C VAL A 94 2.28 -5.23 0.75
N ASP A 95 3.12 -4.22 0.52
CA ASP A 95 3.76 -3.97 -0.77
C ASP A 95 5.07 -3.20 -0.60
N GLU A 96 5.88 -3.17 -1.64
CA GLU A 96 7.12 -2.41 -1.66
C GLU A 96 7.02 -1.15 -2.50
N SER A 97 7.87 -0.19 -2.17
CA SER A 97 7.95 1.04 -2.95
C SER A 97 9.38 1.53 -3.10
N ALA A 98 9.75 1.87 -4.33
CA ALA A 98 11.07 2.38 -4.66
C ALA A 98 11.10 3.91 -4.69
N PHE A 99 12.24 4.47 -4.25
CA PHE A 99 12.54 5.90 -4.20
C PHE A 99 13.85 6.17 -4.94
N SER A 100 13.76 6.69 -6.16
CA SER A 100 14.94 7.01 -6.98
C SER A 100 15.86 8.03 -6.29
N LYS A 101 17.15 7.78 -6.29
CA LYS A 101 18.19 8.66 -5.70
C LYS A 101 19.31 8.90 -6.70
N LYS A 102 19.87 10.12 -6.71
CA LYS A 102 20.97 10.49 -7.62
C LYS A 102 22.35 10.08 -7.10
N GLY A 103 22.52 9.94 -5.79
CA GLY A 103 23.79 9.66 -5.14
C GLY A 103 23.87 8.27 -4.51
N ARG A 104 25.03 7.93 -3.93
CA ARG A 104 25.29 6.64 -3.25
C ARG A 104 25.27 6.72 -1.72
N ARG A 105 25.05 7.91 -1.14
CA ARG A 105 25.19 8.13 0.31
C ARG A 105 23.89 7.93 1.11
N SER A 106 22.73 7.82 0.45
CA SER A 106 21.49 7.55 1.16
C SER A 106 21.46 6.10 1.63
N VAL A 107 21.06 5.88 2.88
CA VAL A 107 20.99 4.55 3.49
C VAL A 107 20.18 3.57 2.63
N GLY A 108 20.65 2.36 2.42
CA GLY A 108 19.95 1.33 1.63
C GLY A 108 19.90 1.60 0.12
N VAL A 109 20.57 2.65 -0.39
CA VAL A 109 20.58 2.92 -1.83
C VAL A 109 21.49 1.93 -2.57
N ALA A 110 20.96 1.34 -3.64
CA ALA A 110 21.66 0.44 -4.54
C ALA A 110 21.01 0.46 -5.93
N ARG A 111 21.64 -0.20 -6.90
CA ARG A 111 21.01 -0.51 -8.18
C ARG A 111 20.05 -1.70 -7.99
N GLN A 112 18.77 -1.41 -7.92
CA GLN A 112 17.70 -2.35 -7.61
C GLN A 112 16.57 -2.23 -8.64
N HIS A 113 15.72 -3.25 -8.72
CA HIS A 113 14.50 -3.15 -9.51
C HIS A 113 13.58 -2.06 -8.94
N ASN A 114 13.15 -1.15 -9.80
CA ASN A 114 12.18 -0.12 -9.48
C ASN A 114 10.87 -0.45 -10.22
N GLY A 115 9.92 -1.08 -9.53
CA GLY A 115 8.67 -1.55 -10.13
C GLY A 115 7.89 -0.43 -10.83
N ARG A 116 7.91 0.81 -10.29
CA ARG A 116 7.26 1.96 -10.93
C ARG A 116 7.86 2.31 -12.30
N LEU A 117 9.18 2.10 -12.48
CA LEU A 117 9.88 2.40 -13.73
C LEU A 117 10.02 1.17 -14.63
N GLY A 118 9.68 -0.02 -14.14
CA GLY A 118 9.85 -1.29 -14.85
C GLY A 118 11.31 -1.63 -15.19
N LYS A 119 12.29 -1.05 -14.48
CA LYS A 119 13.72 -1.21 -14.77
C LYS A 119 14.59 -1.13 -13.51
N THR A 120 15.85 -1.55 -13.65
CA THR A 120 16.86 -1.34 -12.62
C THR A 120 17.24 0.13 -12.53
N ASP A 121 17.12 0.72 -11.34
CA ASP A 121 17.41 2.11 -11.01
C ASP A 121 18.26 2.22 -9.76
N ASN A 122 18.92 3.37 -9.57
CA ASN A 122 19.59 3.69 -8.31
C ASN A 122 18.55 4.19 -7.31
N CYS A 123 18.09 3.33 -6.43
CA CYS A 123 16.97 3.64 -5.55
C CYS A 123 17.12 3.03 -4.16
N GLN A 124 16.38 3.56 -3.20
CA GLN A 124 16.03 2.91 -1.95
C GLN A 124 14.72 2.14 -2.14
N VAL A 125 14.55 1.03 -1.46
CA VAL A 125 13.29 0.28 -1.45
C VAL A 125 12.81 0.16 0.00
N GLY A 126 11.56 0.54 0.24
CA GLY A 126 10.87 0.32 1.50
C GLY A 126 9.76 -0.71 1.32
N VAL A 127 9.55 -1.56 2.31
CA VAL A 127 8.38 -2.43 2.46
C VAL A 127 7.40 -1.73 3.40
N PHE A 128 6.14 -1.70 3.04
CA PHE A 128 5.09 -0.95 3.73
C PHE A 128 3.92 -1.86 4.06
N ALA A 129 3.33 -1.65 5.25
CA ALA A 129 2.06 -2.25 5.63
C ALA A 129 0.99 -1.16 5.73
N ALA A 130 -0.21 -1.46 5.26
CA ALA A 130 -1.36 -0.57 5.33
C ALA A 130 -2.59 -1.33 5.80
N LEU A 131 -3.37 -0.75 6.72
CA LEU A 131 -4.68 -1.27 7.08
C LEU A 131 -5.74 -0.66 6.15
N ALA A 132 -6.58 -1.51 5.58
CA ALA A 132 -7.60 -1.13 4.61
C ALA A 132 -8.98 -1.72 4.96
N LEU A 133 -10.02 -0.96 4.67
CA LEU A 133 -11.42 -1.40 4.67
C LEU A 133 -12.13 -0.73 3.49
N GLY A 134 -12.36 -1.50 2.43
CA GLY A 134 -12.84 -0.95 1.17
C GLY A 134 -11.88 0.13 0.62
N PRO A 135 -12.37 1.27 0.13
CA PRO A 135 -11.54 2.32 -0.47
C PRO A 135 -10.74 3.16 0.54
N ARG A 136 -10.80 2.81 1.82
CA ARG A 136 -10.16 3.54 2.90
C ARG A 136 -8.94 2.76 3.37
N ALA A 137 -7.78 3.36 3.29
CA ALA A 137 -6.54 2.72 3.72
C ALA A 137 -5.55 3.75 4.25
N THR A 138 -4.75 3.35 5.24
CA THR A 138 -3.65 4.16 5.79
C THR A 138 -2.43 3.29 6.07
N LEU A 139 -1.22 3.86 5.98
CA LEU A 139 -0.01 3.16 6.39
C LEU A 139 -0.03 2.91 7.91
N VAL A 140 0.39 1.71 8.31
CA VAL A 140 0.53 1.29 9.71
C VAL A 140 1.93 0.78 10.03
N GLY A 141 2.81 0.66 9.04
CA GLY A 141 4.20 0.23 9.23
C GLY A 141 5.07 0.46 8.00
N ALA A 142 6.38 0.59 8.22
CA ALA A 142 7.38 0.71 7.15
C ALA A 142 8.72 0.12 7.58
N ARG A 143 9.42 -0.55 6.65
CA ARG A 143 10.78 -1.09 6.82
C ARG A 143 11.63 -0.72 5.62
N LEU A 144 12.85 -0.25 5.88
CA LEU A 144 13.82 -0.03 4.81
C LEU A 144 14.54 -1.34 4.49
N PHE A 145 14.52 -1.72 3.21
CA PHE A 145 15.29 -2.86 2.73
C PHE A 145 16.78 -2.50 2.60
N LEU A 146 17.64 -3.32 3.18
CA LEU A 146 19.10 -3.21 3.06
C LEU A 146 19.61 -4.24 2.04
N PRO A 147 20.08 -3.78 0.86
CA PRO A 147 20.71 -4.66 -0.12
C PRO A 147 22.01 -5.30 0.41
N ASP A 148 22.38 -6.43 -0.15
CA ASP A 148 23.60 -7.18 0.21
C ASP A 148 24.86 -6.34 0.23
N GLU A 149 25.01 -5.39 -0.71
CA GLU A 149 26.17 -4.50 -0.75
C GLU A 149 26.31 -3.59 0.48
N TRP A 150 25.20 -3.32 1.18
CA TRP A 150 25.18 -2.60 2.45
C TRP A 150 25.55 -3.52 3.61
N VAL A 151 24.91 -4.67 3.68
CA VAL A 151 25.15 -5.65 4.76
C VAL A 151 26.61 -6.13 4.78
N LYS A 152 27.24 -6.25 3.60
CA LYS A 152 28.66 -6.62 3.44
C LYS A 152 29.63 -5.49 3.78
N ASP A 153 29.15 -4.27 4.05
CA ASP A 153 29.94 -3.11 4.46
C ASP A 153 29.43 -2.54 5.80
N PRO A 154 29.74 -3.16 6.94
CA PRO A 154 29.28 -2.71 8.26
C PRO A 154 29.78 -1.30 8.63
N ALA A 155 30.94 -0.87 8.13
CA ALA A 155 31.45 0.47 8.36
C ALA A 155 30.53 1.52 7.72
N ARG A 156 30.14 1.33 6.47
CA ARG A 156 29.16 2.15 5.75
C ARG A 156 27.79 2.17 6.46
N CYS A 157 27.38 1.01 7.00
CA CYS A 157 26.14 0.92 7.77
C CYS A 157 26.17 1.79 9.03
N ARG A 158 27.26 1.73 9.81
CA ARG A 158 27.46 2.56 11.01
C ARG A 158 27.49 4.04 10.67
N ASP A 159 28.20 4.42 9.61
CA ASP A 159 28.24 5.81 9.12
C ASP A 159 26.85 6.34 8.73
N ALA A 160 25.96 5.47 8.27
CA ALA A 160 24.57 5.80 7.97
C ALA A 160 23.65 5.73 9.19
N GLY A 161 24.17 5.43 10.38
CA GLY A 161 23.43 5.35 11.64
C GLY A 161 22.51 4.12 11.73
N ILE A 162 22.84 3.02 11.05
CA ILE A 162 22.07 1.77 11.17
C ILE A 162 22.44 1.12 12.52
N PRO A 163 21.44 0.77 13.37
CA PRO A 163 21.68 0.05 14.62
C PRO A 163 22.35 -1.31 14.35
N GLU A 164 23.23 -1.75 15.24
CA GLU A 164 24.03 -3.00 15.06
C GLU A 164 23.14 -4.24 14.86
N ASP A 165 22.03 -4.33 15.59
CA ASP A 165 21.04 -5.41 15.47
C ASP A 165 20.30 -5.40 14.13
N GLN A 166 20.32 -4.27 13.42
CA GLN A 166 19.70 -4.08 12.10
C GLN A 166 20.67 -4.34 10.93
N ILE A 167 22.00 -4.45 11.19
CA ILE A 167 23.01 -4.76 10.17
C ILE A 167 23.01 -6.29 9.91
N ARG A 168 21.95 -6.74 9.26
CA ARG A 168 21.77 -8.15 8.89
C ARG A 168 21.04 -8.29 7.55
N ALA A 169 21.35 -9.37 6.84
CA ALA A 169 20.62 -9.70 5.62
C ALA A 169 19.18 -10.08 5.97
N ARG A 170 18.24 -9.42 5.32
CA ARG A 170 16.80 -9.73 5.38
C ARG A 170 16.22 -9.60 3.98
N THR A 171 15.47 -10.60 3.58
CA THR A 171 14.67 -10.54 2.36
C THR A 171 13.48 -9.60 2.55
N LYS A 172 12.89 -9.12 1.46
CA LYS A 172 11.64 -8.34 1.53
C LYS A 172 10.48 -9.15 2.11
N ILE A 173 10.51 -10.48 1.93
CA ILE A 173 9.51 -11.40 2.50
C ILE A 173 9.63 -11.45 4.02
N GLU A 174 10.85 -11.53 4.56
CA GLU A 174 11.07 -11.45 6.00
C GLU A 174 10.63 -10.09 6.57
N LEU A 175 10.92 -8.99 5.86
CA LEU A 175 10.44 -7.66 6.26
C LEU A 175 8.91 -7.56 6.23
N ALA A 176 8.27 -8.22 5.28
CA ALA A 176 6.80 -8.30 5.22
C ALA A 176 6.22 -9.07 6.41
N ARG A 177 6.85 -10.20 6.80
CA ARG A 177 6.46 -10.96 8.00
C ARG A 177 6.62 -10.12 9.27
N GLU A 178 7.76 -9.47 9.44
CA GLU A 178 8.01 -8.56 10.58
C GLU A 178 6.92 -7.47 10.68
N LEU A 179 6.47 -6.91 9.55
CA LEU A 179 5.41 -5.89 9.53
C LEU A 179 4.03 -6.46 9.88
N ILE A 180 3.74 -7.70 9.48
CA ILE A 180 2.49 -8.38 9.81
C ILE A 180 2.46 -8.72 11.31
N GLU A 181 3.55 -9.26 11.85
CA GLU A 181 3.71 -9.55 13.28
C GLU A 181 3.60 -8.28 14.12
N GLU A 182 4.29 -7.19 13.73
CA GLU A 182 4.20 -5.89 14.41
C GLU A 182 2.78 -5.31 14.38
N ALA A 183 2.06 -5.47 13.26
CA ALA A 183 0.67 -5.02 13.18
C ALA A 183 -0.22 -5.76 14.20
N GLN A 184 -0.04 -7.08 14.37
CA GLN A 184 -0.74 -7.87 15.38
C GLN A 184 -0.33 -7.45 16.80
N GLU A 185 0.97 -7.24 17.07
CA GLU A 185 1.48 -6.76 18.36
C GLU A 185 0.95 -5.36 18.72
N HIS A 186 0.68 -4.52 17.72
CA HIS A 186 0.05 -3.22 17.91
C HIS A 186 -1.47 -3.31 18.12
N GLY A 187 -2.04 -4.51 18.12
CA GLY A 187 -3.46 -4.75 18.37
C GLY A 187 -4.36 -4.48 17.14
N LEU A 188 -3.81 -4.55 15.93
CA LEU A 188 -4.63 -4.44 14.72
C LEU A 188 -5.37 -5.75 14.46
N GLU A 189 -6.67 -5.66 14.28
CA GLU A 189 -7.54 -6.78 13.94
C GLU A 189 -7.90 -6.71 12.46
N PHE A 190 -7.41 -7.67 11.69
CA PHE A 190 -7.69 -7.82 10.26
C PHE A 190 -7.97 -9.28 9.93
N GLY A 191 -8.95 -9.51 9.07
CA GLY A 191 -9.32 -10.86 8.63
C GLY A 191 -8.43 -11.39 7.51
N TRP A 192 -7.71 -10.49 6.80
CA TRP A 192 -7.01 -10.81 5.56
C TRP A 192 -5.66 -10.13 5.48
N VAL A 193 -4.73 -10.80 4.80
CA VAL A 193 -3.46 -10.20 4.33
C VAL A 193 -3.47 -10.18 2.81
N GLY A 194 -3.33 -9.00 2.21
CA GLY A 194 -3.30 -8.78 0.77
C GLY A 194 -1.87 -8.49 0.29
N ILE A 195 -1.35 -9.30 -0.64
CA ILE A 195 0.02 -9.21 -1.16
C ILE A 195 0.05 -9.39 -2.68
N ASP A 196 1.09 -8.81 -3.31
CA ASP A 196 1.29 -8.92 -4.75
C ASP A 196 1.95 -10.25 -5.19
N SER A 197 2.21 -10.39 -6.49
CA SER A 197 2.78 -11.61 -7.05
C SER A 197 4.26 -11.84 -6.69
N PHE A 198 4.98 -10.82 -6.22
CA PHE A 198 6.33 -11.00 -5.69
C PHE A 198 6.29 -11.78 -4.38
N TYR A 199 5.43 -11.38 -3.44
CA TYR A 199 5.22 -12.07 -2.17
C TYR A 199 4.40 -13.36 -2.35
N GLY A 200 3.37 -13.35 -3.20
CA GLY A 200 2.50 -14.50 -3.46
C GLY A 200 3.18 -15.66 -4.19
N ARG A 201 4.35 -15.44 -4.79
CA ARG A 201 5.22 -16.51 -5.30
C ARG A 201 5.81 -17.35 -4.18
N ASP A 202 6.03 -16.75 -3.01
CA ASP A 202 6.56 -17.46 -1.85
C ASP A 202 5.46 -18.23 -1.12
N GLN A 203 5.31 -19.49 -1.51
CA GLN A 203 4.30 -20.37 -0.92
C GLN A 203 4.58 -20.71 0.55
N GLU A 204 5.80 -20.56 1.04
CA GLU A 204 6.11 -20.71 2.46
C GLU A 204 5.54 -19.57 3.29
N LEU A 205 5.55 -18.33 2.74
CA LEU A 205 4.86 -17.20 3.34
C LEU A 205 3.34 -17.46 3.42
N LEU A 206 2.73 -17.98 2.34
CA LEU A 206 1.30 -18.27 2.33
C LEU A 206 0.92 -19.35 3.37
N CYS A 207 1.76 -20.40 3.51
CA CYS A 207 1.56 -21.39 4.55
C CYS A 207 1.71 -20.81 5.95
N TRP A 208 2.70 -19.95 6.15
CA TRP A 208 2.90 -19.30 7.43
C TRP A 208 1.67 -18.44 7.81
N LEU A 209 1.10 -17.68 6.86
CA LEU A 209 -0.13 -16.91 7.10
C LEU A 209 -1.29 -17.82 7.51
N GLU A 210 -1.49 -18.92 6.80
CA GLU A 210 -2.55 -19.90 7.12
C GLU A 210 -2.32 -20.56 8.49
N ASP A 211 -1.08 -20.91 8.83
CA ASP A 211 -0.71 -21.49 10.11
C ASP A 211 -0.88 -20.50 11.28
N GLN A 212 -0.83 -19.18 11.01
CA GLN A 212 -1.20 -18.10 11.95
C GLN A 212 -2.72 -17.84 11.98
N THR A 213 -3.54 -18.66 11.33
CA THR A 213 -4.99 -18.48 11.19
C THR A 213 -5.40 -17.19 10.48
N LEU A 214 -4.51 -16.61 9.70
CA LEU A 214 -4.78 -15.43 8.88
C LEU A 214 -5.33 -15.81 7.51
N GLY A 215 -6.36 -15.11 7.07
CA GLY A 215 -6.79 -15.14 5.67
C GLY A 215 -5.74 -14.47 4.79
N PHE A 216 -5.53 -14.99 3.58
CA PHE A 216 -4.70 -14.29 2.61
C PHE A 216 -5.35 -14.18 1.24
N VAL A 217 -4.97 -13.14 0.52
CA VAL A 217 -5.30 -12.86 -0.88
C VAL A 217 -4.00 -12.47 -1.58
N ALA A 218 -3.39 -13.43 -2.26
CA ALA A 218 -2.06 -13.32 -2.82
C ALA A 218 -2.09 -13.41 -4.34
N ASP A 219 -1.80 -12.31 -5.03
CA ASP A 219 -1.59 -12.38 -6.47
C ASP A 219 -0.45 -13.36 -6.76
N THR A 220 -0.56 -14.15 -7.81
CA THR A 220 0.40 -15.20 -8.13
C THR A 220 0.83 -15.12 -9.60
N PRO A 221 2.10 -15.46 -9.94
CA PRO A 221 2.55 -15.49 -11.31
C PRO A 221 1.77 -16.50 -12.16
N CYS A 222 1.66 -16.23 -13.45
CA CYS A 222 0.95 -17.09 -14.41
C CYS A 222 1.55 -18.49 -14.55
N ASP A 223 2.81 -18.69 -14.19
CA ASP A 223 3.54 -19.95 -14.22
C ASP A 223 3.47 -20.77 -12.92
N THR A 224 2.74 -20.29 -11.91
CA THR A 224 2.51 -21.02 -10.66
C THR A 224 1.85 -22.38 -10.97
N LEU A 225 2.35 -23.43 -10.32
CA LEU A 225 1.90 -24.80 -10.54
C LEU A 225 0.81 -25.19 -9.54
N VAL A 226 -0.30 -25.71 -10.05
CA VAL A 226 -1.47 -26.16 -9.28
C VAL A 226 -2.02 -27.48 -9.82
N TRP A 227 -2.80 -28.18 -9.00
CA TRP A 227 -3.60 -29.33 -9.41
C TRP A 227 -5.10 -29.03 -9.25
N GLU A 228 -5.92 -29.43 -10.20
CA GLU A 228 -7.39 -29.34 -10.07
C GLU A 228 -7.96 -30.47 -9.21
N GLN A 229 -7.26 -31.61 -9.09
CA GLN A 229 -7.58 -32.72 -8.22
C GLN A 229 -6.47 -32.93 -7.19
N ALA A 230 -6.78 -33.59 -6.06
CA ALA A 230 -5.80 -33.87 -5.05
C ALA A 230 -4.59 -34.65 -5.64
N PRO A 231 -3.36 -34.18 -5.46
CA PRO A 231 -2.20 -34.92 -5.92
C PRO A 231 -2.08 -36.25 -5.16
N SER A 232 -1.71 -37.30 -5.85
CA SER A 232 -1.46 -38.60 -5.25
C SER A 232 -0.09 -38.62 -4.56
N GLY A 233 -0.01 -39.25 -3.39
CA GLY A 233 1.24 -39.46 -2.66
C GLY A 233 1.34 -38.73 -1.32
N LEU A 234 2.20 -39.27 -0.45
CA LEU A 234 2.43 -38.75 0.92
C LEU A 234 3.67 -37.82 1.01
N LYS A 235 4.37 -37.63 -0.11
CA LYS A 235 5.58 -36.78 -0.19
C LYS A 235 5.49 -35.87 -1.40
N ARG A 236 6.05 -34.68 -1.26
CA ARG A 236 6.17 -33.73 -2.36
C ARG A 236 6.96 -34.36 -3.51
N PRO A 237 6.41 -34.38 -4.75
CA PRO A 237 7.12 -34.89 -5.92
C PRO A 237 8.38 -34.07 -6.22
N GLU A 238 9.43 -34.69 -6.73
CA GLU A 238 10.63 -33.98 -7.19
C GLU A 238 10.31 -33.03 -8.36
N SER A 239 9.45 -33.48 -9.28
CA SER A 239 8.92 -32.65 -10.35
C SER A 239 7.40 -32.53 -10.22
N LEU A 240 6.91 -31.33 -9.90
CA LEU A 240 5.48 -31.05 -9.77
C LEU A 240 4.75 -31.24 -11.12
N SER A 241 5.37 -30.80 -12.21
CA SER A 241 4.80 -30.92 -13.56
C SER A 241 4.70 -32.39 -14.00
N ALA A 242 5.73 -33.21 -13.72
CA ALA A 242 5.69 -34.65 -14.02
C ALA A 242 4.62 -35.38 -13.17
N ALA A 243 4.30 -34.86 -11.97
CA ALA A 243 3.23 -35.33 -11.12
C ALA A 243 1.85 -34.74 -11.46
N GLY A 244 1.70 -34.13 -12.63
CA GLY A 244 0.43 -33.64 -13.15
C GLY A 244 0.03 -32.23 -12.72
N ALA A 245 0.92 -31.47 -12.04
CA ALA A 245 0.69 -30.06 -11.80
C ALA A 245 0.71 -29.26 -13.11
N GLN A 246 -0.17 -28.29 -13.22
CA GLN A 246 -0.28 -27.44 -14.40
C GLN A 246 -0.15 -25.96 -14.01
N ARG A 247 0.36 -25.17 -14.93
CA ARG A 247 0.45 -23.71 -14.76
C ARG A 247 -0.95 -23.10 -14.64
N VAL A 248 -1.08 -22.10 -13.77
CA VAL A 248 -2.38 -21.43 -13.54
C VAL A 248 -2.93 -20.79 -14.82
N ASP A 249 -2.07 -20.26 -15.73
CA ASP A 249 -2.52 -19.68 -16.98
C ASP A 249 -3.18 -20.74 -17.91
N ARG A 250 -2.67 -21.96 -17.94
CA ARG A 250 -3.23 -23.07 -18.71
C ARG A 250 -4.54 -23.59 -18.10
N VAL A 251 -4.58 -23.71 -16.78
CA VAL A 251 -5.80 -24.10 -16.04
C VAL A 251 -6.88 -23.05 -16.29
N ALA A 252 -6.57 -21.78 -16.13
CA ALA A 252 -7.47 -20.65 -16.38
C ALA A 252 -7.97 -20.59 -17.82
N ALA A 253 -7.12 -20.91 -18.81
CA ALA A 253 -7.52 -20.94 -20.22
C ALA A 253 -8.66 -21.94 -20.49
N ARG A 254 -8.67 -23.09 -19.77
CA ARG A 254 -9.79 -24.03 -19.87
C ARG A 254 -11.06 -23.51 -19.21
N TRP A 255 -10.93 -22.87 -18.04
CA TRP A 255 -12.11 -22.33 -17.34
C TRP A 255 -12.81 -21.24 -18.13
N ARG A 256 -12.06 -20.40 -18.84
CA ARG A 256 -12.56 -19.31 -19.68
C ARG A 256 -13.27 -19.73 -20.96
N GLN A 257 -13.32 -21.05 -21.26
CA GLN A 257 -14.18 -21.57 -22.34
C GLN A 257 -15.69 -21.47 -21.99
N ALA A 258 -16.00 -21.30 -20.70
CA ALA A 258 -17.34 -20.96 -20.20
C ALA A 258 -17.36 -19.54 -19.63
N PRO A 259 -18.53 -18.85 -19.70
CA PRO A 259 -18.68 -17.53 -19.11
C PRO A 259 -18.33 -17.50 -17.62
N GLY A 260 -17.63 -16.46 -17.19
CA GLY A 260 -17.36 -16.19 -15.77
C GLY A 260 -18.51 -15.45 -15.09
N THR A 261 -18.37 -15.26 -13.80
CA THR A 261 -19.29 -14.44 -13.01
C THR A 261 -18.92 -12.96 -13.18
N ARG A 262 -19.89 -12.14 -13.59
CA ARG A 262 -19.70 -10.67 -13.63
C ARG A 262 -19.89 -10.08 -12.26
N VAL A 263 -18.88 -9.35 -11.79
CA VAL A 263 -18.84 -8.77 -10.44
C VAL A 263 -18.53 -7.27 -10.54
N THR A 264 -19.26 -6.45 -9.81
CA THR A 264 -18.91 -5.06 -9.57
C THR A 264 -18.00 -5.00 -8.35
N LEU A 265 -16.73 -4.64 -8.56
CA LEU A 265 -15.73 -4.55 -7.49
C LEU A 265 -15.93 -3.30 -6.64
N ARG A 266 -16.12 -2.15 -7.27
CA ARG A 266 -16.25 -0.84 -6.62
C ARG A 266 -16.87 0.19 -7.56
N SER A 267 -17.32 1.29 -6.99
CA SER A 267 -17.61 2.51 -7.75
C SER A 267 -16.31 3.27 -7.99
N GLY A 268 -15.97 3.57 -9.22
CA GLY A 268 -14.81 4.38 -9.60
C GLY A 268 -15.23 5.78 -10.04
N GLU A 269 -14.26 6.67 -10.22
CA GLU A 269 -14.48 8.03 -10.77
C GLU A 269 -15.16 8.00 -12.16
N ASN A 270 -14.99 6.92 -12.91
CA ASN A 270 -15.52 6.71 -14.25
C ASN A 270 -16.73 5.75 -14.27
N GLY A 271 -17.38 5.51 -13.13
CA GLY A 271 -18.50 4.57 -12.98
C GLY A 271 -18.09 3.25 -12.32
N PRO A 272 -19.00 2.26 -12.26
CA PRO A 272 -18.74 0.97 -11.62
C PRO A 272 -17.65 0.20 -12.37
N VAL A 273 -16.66 -0.30 -11.62
CA VAL A 273 -15.62 -1.18 -12.14
C VAL A 273 -16.19 -2.60 -12.14
N GLN A 274 -16.53 -3.10 -13.32
CA GLN A 274 -17.04 -4.44 -13.53
C GLN A 274 -15.96 -5.33 -14.15
N VAL A 275 -15.88 -6.56 -13.65
CA VAL A 275 -14.91 -7.57 -14.09
C VAL A 275 -15.61 -8.90 -14.29
N GLU A 276 -15.00 -9.77 -15.09
CA GLU A 276 -15.41 -11.16 -15.21
C GLU A 276 -14.43 -12.04 -14.42
N VAL A 277 -14.96 -12.95 -13.60
CA VAL A 277 -14.20 -13.73 -12.62
C VAL A 277 -14.56 -15.21 -12.70
N TRP A 278 -13.54 -16.06 -12.68
CA TRP A 278 -13.62 -17.51 -12.47
C TRP A 278 -12.92 -17.84 -11.16
N ALA A 279 -13.53 -18.64 -10.30
CA ALA A 279 -12.91 -19.08 -9.06
C ALA A 279 -13.20 -20.55 -8.81
N ARG A 280 -12.16 -21.34 -8.55
CA ARG A 280 -12.27 -22.76 -8.23
C ARG A 280 -11.23 -23.15 -7.19
N ARG A 281 -11.52 -24.21 -6.45
CA ARG A 281 -10.57 -24.82 -5.51
C ARG A 281 -9.50 -25.58 -6.29
N VAL A 282 -8.25 -25.31 -5.96
CA VAL A 282 -7.07 -25.99 -6.52
C VAL A 282 -6.17 -26.47 -5.40
N TRP A 283 -5.33 -27.43 -5.71
CA TRP A 283 -4.32 -27.91 -4.79
C TRP A 283 -2.97 -27.27 -5.15
N VAL A 284 -2.22 -26.91 -4.11
CA VAL A 284 -0.85 -26.38 -4.20
C VAL A 284 0.02 -27.21 -3.28
N TRP A 285 1.23 -27.54 -3.71
CA TRP A 285 2.20 -28.18 -2.82
C TRP A 285 3.33 -27.20 -2.50
N PRO A 286 3.19 -26.46 -1.38
CA PRO A 286 4.12 -25.39 -1.06
C PRO A 286 5.49 -25.91 -0.64
N GLY A 287 6.54 -25.35 -1.21
CA GLY A 287 7.94 -25.47 -0.75
C GLY A 287 8.33 -26.82 -0.15
N LYS A 288 8.76 -26.81 1.11
CA LYS A 288 9.18 -27.98 1.89
C LYS A 288 8.03 -28.65 2.66
N GLN A 289 6.77 -28.22 2.45
CA GLN A 289 5.63 -28.74 3.19
C GLN A 289 5.43 -30.24 2.93
N LYS A 290 5.03 -30.97 3.98
CA LYS A 290 4.76 -32.42 3.91
C LYS A 290 3.49 -32.77 3.15
N GLN A 291 2.54 -31.83 3.05
CA GLN A 291 1.24 -32.07 2.46
C GLN A 291 0.87 -30.94 1.50
N ALA A 292 0.10 -31.29 0.46
CA ALA A 292 -0.55 -30.31 -0.40
C ALA A 292 -1.65 -29.58 0.36
N ARG A 293 -1.83 -28.30 0.04
CA ARG A 293 -2.86 -27.42 0.59
C ARG A 293 -3.93 -27.13 -0.46
N GLN A 294 -5.17 -26.95 -0.05
CA GLN A 294 -6.25 -26.62 -0.98
C GLN A 294 -6.70 -25.19 -0.78
N TRP A 295 -6.47 -24.36 -1.80
CA TRP A 295 -6.84 -22.94 -1.82
C TRP A 295 -7.75 -22.62 -3.00
N TRP A 296 -8.34 -21.44 -3.00
CA TRP A 296 -9.01 -20.87 -4.17
C TRP A 296 -7.97 -20.34 -5.16
N LEU A 297 -8.13 -20.64 -6.44
CA LEU A 297 -7.54 -19.90 -7.54
C LEU A 297 -8.62 -19.00 -8.11
N ILE A 298 -8.39 -17.69 -8.06
CA ILE A 298 -9.25 -16.64 -8.59
C ILE A 298 -8.59 -16.12 -9.86
N VAL A 299 -9.31 -16.15 -10.96
CA VAL A 299 -8.90 -15.64 -12.27
C VAL A 299 -9.79 -14.45 -12.60
N ARG A 300 -9.23 -13.28 -12.78
CA ARG A 300 -9.97 -12.05 -13.08
C ARG A 300 -9.51 -11.49 -14.41
N GLN A 301 -10.45 -11.15 -15.28
CA GLN A 301 -10.18 -10.42 -16.51
C GLN A 301 -10.14 -8.93 -16.22
N GLU A 302 -9.03 -8.29 -16.61
CA GLU A 302 -8.85 -6.84 -16.53
C GLU A 302 -9.45 -6.16 -17.79
N PRO A 303 -9.73 -4.84 -17.73
CA PRO A 303 -10.30 -4.10 -18.86
C PRO A 303 -9.45 -4.08 -20.14
N ASP A 304 -8.17 -4.38 -20.04
CA ASP A 304 -7.19 -4.47 -21.15
C ASP A 304 -7.02 -5.89 -21.69
N ASP A 305 -7.96 -6.79 -21.36
CA ASP A 305 -7.96 -8.20 -21.72
C ASP A 305 -6.78 -9.02 -21.12
N GLN A 306 -6.06 -8.46 -20.14
CA GLN A 306 -5.11 -9.20 -19.33
C GLN A 306 -5.82 -9.98 -18.21
N TYR A 307 -5.13 -10.96 -17.64
CA TYR A 307 -5.68 -11.78 -16.56
C TYR A 307 -4.80 -11.69 -15.32
N LYS A 308 -5.44 -11.48 -14.18
CA LYS A 308 -4.81 -11.59 -12.86
C LYS A 308 -5.18 -12.92 -12.23
N TYR A 309 -4.18 -13.54 -11.62
CA TYR A 309 -4.30 -14.81 -10.90
C TYR A 309 -4.00 -14.57 -9.43
N THR A 310 -4.84 -15.12 -8.56
CA THR A 310 -4.72 -14.91 -7.11
C THR A 310 -5.02 -16.21 -6.38
N LEU A 311 -4.18 -16.59 -5.43
CA LEU A 311 -4.45 -17.65 -4.48
C LEU A 311 -5.07 -17.06 -3.21
N CYS A 312 -6.06 -17.77 -2.64
CA CYS A 312 -6.78 -17.33 -1.45
C CYS A 312 -7.20 -18.55 -0.60
N ASN A 313 -6.97 -18.48 0.72
CA ASN A 313 -7.35 -19.54 1.65
C ASN A 313 -8.75 -19.38 2.25
N ALA A 314 -9.61 -18.57 1.62
CA ALA A 314 -10.99 -18.42 2.07
C ALA A 314 -11.69 -19.77 2.26
N PRO A 315 -12.63 -19.89 3.23
CA PRO A 315 -13.41 -21.11 3.44
C PRO A 315 -14.13 -21.58 2.19
N PRO A 316 -14.38 -22.91 2.01
CA PRO A 316 -15.03 -23.46 0.83
C PRO A 316 -16.37 -22.82 0.43
N PRO A 317 -17.26 -22.41 1.36
CA PRO A 317 -18.55 -21.80 0.98
C PRO A 317 -18.47 -20.31 0.60
N THR A 318 -17.27 -19.76 0.37
CA THR A 318 -17.13 -18.35 -0.03
C THR A 318 -17.60 -18.14 -1.47
N SER A 319 -18.49 -17.17 -1.70
CA SER A 319 -19.01 -16.86 -3.03
C SER A 319 -17.95 -16.20 -3.94
N VAL A 320 -18.14 -16.35 -5.26
CA VAL A 320 -17.24 -15.76 -6.27
C VAL A 320 -17.21 -14.24 -6.15
N GLU A 321 -18.34 -13.60 -5.87
CA GLU A 321 -18.46 -12.16 -5.68
C GLU A 321 -17.62 -11.68 -4.50
N ARG A 322 -17.63 -12.42 -3.38
CA ARG A 322 -16.79 -12.09 -2.21
C ARG A 322 -15.31 -12.28 -2.52
N LEU A 323 -14.93 -13.38 -3.16
CA LEU A 323 -13.56 -13.63 -3.58
C LEU A 323 -13.04 -12.53 -4.51
N ALA A 324 -13.87 -12.10 -5.47
CA ALA A 324 -13.54 -11.02 -6.39
C ALA A 324 -13.34 -9.68 -5.67
N ARG A 325 -14.19 -9.36 -4.68
CA ARG A 325 -14.05 -8.14 -3.86
C ARG A 325 -12.77 -8.17 -3.03
N LEU A 326 -12.49 -9.26 -2.34
CA LEU A 326 -11.25 -9.45 -1.57
C LEU A 326 -10.01 -9.26 -2.48
N GLN A 327 -10.01 -9.85 -3.68
CA GLN A 327 -8.93 -9.62 -4.66
C GLN A 327 -8.84 -8.14 -5.08
N GLY A 328 -9.96 -7.44 -5.18
CA GLY A 328 -10.02 -6.02 -5.54
C GLY A 328 -9.41 -5.08 -4.49
N GLU A 329 -9.46 -5.47 -3.20
CA GLU A 329 -8.96 -4.65 -2.09
C GLU A 329 -7.43 -4.42 -2.17
N ARG A 330 -6.66 -5.38 -2.69
CA ARG A 330 -5.20 -5.26 -2.82
C ARG A 330 -4.77 -3.99 -3.58
N HIS A 331 -5.57 -3.51 -4.51
CA HIS A 331 -5.28 -2.29 -5.26
C HIS A 331 -5.10 -1.05 -4.37
N PHE A 332 -5.67 -1.03 -3.17
CA PHE A 332 -5.65 0.18 -2.35
C PHE A 332 -4.26 0.50 -1.78
N ILE A 333 -3.35 -0.47 -1.62
CA ILE A 333 -1.97 -0.14 -1.22
C ILE A 333 -1.22 0.62 -2.32
N GLU A 334 -1.42 0.22 -3.58
CA GLU A 334 -0.83 0.94 -4.72
C GLU A 334 -1.31 2.40 -4.74
N ARG A 335 -2.62 2.60 -4.50
CA ARG A 335 -3.24 3.93 -4.48
C ARG A 335 -2.69 4.80 -3.35
N ILE A 336 -2.59 4.31 -2.12
CA ILE A 336 -2.08 5.11 -1.00
C ILE A 336 -0.58 5.39 -1.12
N LEU A 337 0.21 4.45 -1.66
CA LEU A 337 1.62 4.70 -1.95
C LEU A 337 1.80 5.75 -3.05
N GLU A 338 0.92 5.77 -4.07
CA GLU A 338 0.88 6.81 -5.08
C GLU A 338 0.48 8.17 -4.49
N ASP A 339 -0.58 8.21 -3.69
CA ASP A 339 -1.03 9.43 -2.98
C ASP A 339 0.06 9.95 -2.04
N GLY A 340 0.73 9.08 -1.30
CA GLY A 340 1.87 9.44 -0.45
C GLY A 340 3.01 10.10 -1.22
N LYS A 341 3.37 9.53 -2.36
CA LYS A 341 4.44 10.06 -3.22
C LYS A 341 4.06 11.35 -3.92
N SER A 342 2.84 11.43 -4.45
CA SER A 342 2.38 12.56 -5.27
C SER A 342 1.86 13.73 -4.43
N GLN A 343 1.19 13.46 -3.30
CA GLN A 343 0.49 14.47 -2.51
C GLN A 343 1.16 14.77 -1.16
N LEU A 344 1.77 13.79 -0.49
CA LEU A 344 2.26 13.91 0.87
C LEU A 344 3.79 13.92 0.99
N GLY A 345 4.51 14.07 -0.13
CA GLY A 345 5.96 14.23 -0.11
C GLY A 345 6.78 12.99 0.26
N MET A 346 6.17 11.81 0.32
CA MET A 346 6.80 10.55 0.70
C MET A 346 8.10 10.24 -0.07
N ALA A 347 8.22 10.67 -1.34
CA ALA A 347 9.40 10.49 -2.18
C ALA A 347 10.32 11.73 -2.25
N GLN A 348 9.98 12.82 -1.57
CA GLN A 348 10.62 14.13 -1.78
C GLN A 348 11.65 14.49 -0.71
N TYR A 349 11.85 13.64 0.29
CA TYR A 349 12.85 13.83 1.35
C TYR A 349 14.28 13.73 0.81
N GLN A 350 15.22 14.44 1.47
CA GLN A 350 16.63 14.48 1.11
C GLN A 350 17.54 13.92 2.22
N ALA A 351 16.97 13.48 3.33
CA ALA A 351 17.69 12.86 4.43
C ALA A 351 18.39 11.56 3.99
N ARG A 352 19.58 11.30 4.57
CA ARG A 352 20.46 10.20 4.16
C ARG A 352 20.61 9.10 5.21
N GLN A 353 20.37 9.45 6.47
CA GLN A 353 20.56 8.59 7.63
C GLN A 353 19.40 7.60 7.82
N TRP A 354 19.67 6.50 8.50
CA TRP A 354 18.70 5.48 8.86
C TRP A 354 17.53 6.07 9.68
N LEU A 355 17.85 6.74 10.77
CA LEU A 355 16.85 7.36 11.65
C LEU A 355 15.95 8.31 10.89
N ALA A 356 16.54 9.18 10.07
CA ALA A 356 15.81 10.18 9.30
C ALA A 356 14.85 9.57 8.26
N TRP A 357 15.18 8.41 7.68
CA TRP A 357 14.28 7.70 6.80
C TRP A 357 13.05 7.19 7.58
N HIS A 358 13.27 6.54 8.70
CA HIS A 358 12.20 6.00 9.54
C HIS A 358 11.33 7.11 10.12
N HIS A 359 11.92 8.19 10.60
CA HIS A 359 11.20 9.39 11.05
C HIS A 359 10.31 9.96 9.94
N HIS A 360 10.87 10.16 8.75
CA HIS A 360 10.11 10.68 7.62
C HIS A 360 8.92 9.79 7.28
N MET A 361 9.10 8.46 7.20
CA MET A 361 8.02 7.54 6.87
C MET A 361 6.94 7.50 7.96
N ALA A 362 7.29 7.59 9.22
CA ALA A 362 6.33 7.67 10.33
C ALA A 362 5.50 8.97 10.27
N LEU A 363 6.12 10.11 9.96
CA LEU A 363 5.42 11.39 9.76
C LEU A 363 4.51 11.37 8.51
N VAL A 364 4.93 10.70 7.44
CA VAL A 364 4.05 10.45 6.28
C VAL A 364 2.85 9.57 6.69
N GLY A 365 3.06 8.55 7.53
CA GLY A 365 1.99 7.73 8.11
C GLY A 365 0.97 8.57 8.90
N LEU A 366 1.45 9.48 9.75
CA LEU A 366 0.57 10.42 10.49
C LEU A 366 -0.22 11.32 9.52
N ALA A 367 0.42 11.85 8.49
CA ALA A 367 -0.25 12.68 7.49
C ALA A 367 -1.32 11.89 6.71
N MET A 368 -1.05 10.63 6.35
CA MET A 368 -2.02 9.76 5.69
C MET A 368 -3.21 9.44 6.60
N LEU A 369 -2.95 9.13 7.86
CA LEU A 369 -4.00 8.86 8.84
C LEU A 369 -4.93 10.08 9.00
N PHE A 370 -4.37 11.29 9.12
CA PHE A 370 -5.16 12.51 9.15
C PHE A 370 -6.06 12.64 7.91
N VAL A 371 -5.51 12.42 6.72
CA VAL A 371 -6.28 12.49 5.46
C VAL A 371 -7.43 11.46 5.47
N VAL A 372 -7.19 10.24 5.93
CA VAL A 372 -8.25 9.22 6.02
C VAL A 372 -9.34 9.64 6.99
N LYS A 373 -8.97 10.15 8.19
CA LYS A 373 -9.95 10.67 9.17
C LYS A 373 -10.79 11.80 8.59
N GLU A 374 -10.20 12.75 7.87
CA GLU A 374 -10.93 13.84 7.21
C GLU A 374 -11.87 13.34 6.11
N ARG A 375 -11.44 12.37 5.30
CA ARG A 375 -12.29 11.77 4.26
C ARG A 375 -13.48 11.03 4.86
N LEU A 376 -13.29 10.31 5.95
CA LEU A 376 -14.38 9.62 6.67
C LEU A 376 -15.42 10.61 7.21
N LEU A 377 -14.98 11.70 7.82
CA LEU A 377 -15.89 12.75 8.35
C LEU A 377 -16.67 13.46 7.25
N GLN A 378 -16.12 13.56 6.04
CA GLN A 378 -16.74 14.28 4.91
C GLN A 378 -17.51 13.36 3.96
N GLU A 379 -17.55 12.04 4.20
CA GLU A 379 -18.09 11.05 3.26
C GLU A 379 -19.56 11.31 2.90
N SER A 380 -20.38 11.74 3.85
CA SER A 380 -21.79 12.06 3.62
C SER A 380 -22.00 13.31 2.76
N GLY A 381 -21.11 14.30 2.85
CA GLY A 381 -21.19 15.56 2.10
C GLY A 381 -20.37 15.57 0.81
N HIS A 382 -19.19 14.94 0.84
CA HIS A 382 -18.22 14.94 -0.24
C HIS A 382 -17.60 13.54 -0.48
N PRO A 383 -18.38 12.57 -0.96
CA PRO A 383 -17.95 11.15 -1.05
C PRO A 383 -16.76 10.91 -1.98
N LEU A 384 -16.41 11.87 -2.85
CA LEU A 384 -15.29 11.78 -3.78
C LEU A 384 -14.08 12.63 -3.36
N LEU A 385 -14.03 13.11 -2.12
CA LEU A 385 -12.91 13.89 -1.61
C LEU A 385 -11.59 13.09 -1.72
N SER A 386 -10.62 13.62 -2.47
CA SER A 386 -9.32 12.99 -2.67
C SER A 386 -8.27 13.51 -1.69
N THR A 387 -7.17 12.79 -1.54
CA THR A 387 -5.98 13.25 -0.79
C THR A 387 -5.51 14.64 -1.25
N GLY A 388 -5.51 14.89 -2.57
CA GLY A 388 -5.14 16.18 -3.13
C GLY A 388 -6.08 17.31 -2.74
N ASP A 389 -7.38 17.04 -2.62
CA ASP A 389 -8.35 18.06 -2.19
C ASP A 389 -8.17 18.42 -0.71
N VAL A 390 -7.91 17.43 0.14
CA VAL A 390 -7.59 17.67 1.57
C VAL A 390 -6.33 18.51 1.71
N VAL A 391 -5.27 18.18 0.98
CA VAL A 391 -4.01 18.93 0.98
C VAL A 391 -4.22 20.37 0.48
N GLU A 392 -5.07 20.59 -0.53
CA GLU A 392 -5.35 21.94 -1.03
C GLU A 392 -6.11 22.80 -0.03
N LEU A 393 -7.11 22.22 0.66
CA LEU A 393 -7.86 22.91 1.70
C LEU A 393 -6.98 23.31 2.89
N LEU A 394 -6.09 22.39 3.31
CA LEU A 394 -5.14 22.69 4.40
C LEU A 394 -4.07 23.71 3.99
N ASP A 395 -3.59 23.65 2.75
CA ASP A 395 -2.61 24.62 2.23
C ASP A 395 -3.12 26.06 2.29
N TRP A 396 -4.41 26.25 1.97
CA TRP A 396 -5.04 27.55 2.14
C TRP A 396 -4.95 28.04 3.60
N TYR A 397 -5.23 27.18 4.55
CA TYR A 397 -5.18 27.50 5.97
C TYR A 397 -3.73 27.80 6.47
N PHE A 398 -2.78 26.94 6.13
CA PHE A 398 -1.40 27.06 6.62
C PHE A 398 -0.66 28.23 6.02
N ARG A 399 -0.92 28.59 4.79
CA ARG A 399 -0.21 29.67 4.10
C ARG A 399 -1.02 30.96 3.97
N GLY A 400 -2.31 30.92 4.20
CA GLY A 400 -3.19 32.08 4.13
C GLY A 400 -3.17 32.81 2.78
N SER A 401 -2.80 32.11 1.69
CA SER A 401 -2.53 32.70 0.38
C SER A 401 -3.71 32.74 -0.58
N ARG A 402 -4.82 32.07 -0.22
CA ARG A 402 -6.03 32.03 -1.05
C ARG A 402 -7.27 32.25 -0.22
N THR A 403 -8.31 32.82 -0.80
CA THR A 403 -9.62 32.92 -0.17
C THR A 403 -10.33 31.57 -0.20
N LEU A 404 -11.14 31.24 0.81
CA LEU A 404 -11.93 30.02 0.86
C LEU A 404 -12.74 29.81 -0.43
N ALA A 405 -13.38 30.87 -0.93
CA ALA A 405 -14.15 30.84 -2.17
C ALA A 405 -13.30 30.49 -3.42
N GLU A 406 -12.01 30.79 -3.42
CA GLU A 406 -11.09 30.40 -4.51
C GLU A 406 -10.76 28.91 -4.42
N VAL A 407 -10.53 28.38 -3.23
CA VAL A 407 -10.24 26.97 -2.98
C VAL A 407 -11.48 26.12 -3.33
N GLU A 408 -12.66 26.51 -2.85
CA GLU A 408 -13.93 25.86 -3.18
C GLU A 408 -14.20 25.83 -4.68
N ARG A 409 -13.94 26.93 -5.39
CA ARG A 409 -14.02 26.98 -6.85
C ARG A 409 -13.08 26.00 -7.54
N VAL A 410 -11.86 25.83 -7.03
CA VAL A 410 -10.89 24.86 -7.60
C VAL A 410 -11.37 23.43 -7.37
N ILE A 411 -11.83 23.11 -6.15
CA ILE A 411 -12.40 21.79 -5.84
C ILE A 411 -13.64 21.50 -6.70
N ALA A 412 -14.58 22.45 -6.80
CA ALA A 412 -15.75 22.29 -7.63
C ALA A 412 -15.40 22.04 -9.13
N ARG A 413 -14.35 22.69 -9.65
CA ARG A 413 -13.84 22.42 -11.00
C ARG A 413 -13.27 21.01 -11.12
N ARG A 414 -12.53 20.52 -10.11
CA ARG A 414 -11.97 19.17 -10.10
C ARG A 414 -13.07 18.11 -10.04
N LEU A 415 -14.05 18.28 -9.16
CA LEU A 415 -15.20 17.38 -9.08
C LEU A 415 -15.98 17.36 -10.40
N LYS A 416 -16.26 18.53 -11.00
CA LYS A 416 -16.91 18.63 -12.32
C LYS A 416 -16.09 17.93 -13.42
N ARG A 417 -14.75 18.05 -13.38
CA ARG A 417 -13.85 17.34 -14.31
C ARG A 417 -13.94 15.83 -14.12
N ARG A 418 -13.92 15.33 -12.87
CA ARG A 418 -14.06 13.89 -12.55
C ARG A 418 -15.39 13.35 -13.05
N THR A 419 -16.50 14.03 -12.78
CA THR A 419 -17.83 13.66 -13.29
C THR A 419 -17.87 13.64 -14.82
N ARG A 420 -17.23 14.61 -15.48
CA ARG A 420 -17.17 14.67 -16.95
C ARG A 420 -16.32 13.53 -17.53
N LEU A 421 -15.21 13.17 -16.88
CA LEU A 421 -14.36 12.04 -17.27
C LEU A 421 -15.12 10.72 -17.09
N ALA A 422 -15.86 10.54 -15.99
CA ALA A 422 -16.72 9.40 -15.75
C ALA A 422 -17.79 9.24 -16.85
N ALA A 423 -18.49 10.32 -17.19
CA ALA A 423 -19.48 10.31 -18.26
C ALA A 423 -18.86 9.98 -19.63
N THR A 424 -17.66 10.50 -19.92
CA THR A 424 -16.93 10.24 -21.17
C THR A 424 -16.48 8.76 -21.25
N ALA A 425 -16.00 8.19 -20.15
CA ALA A 425 -15.59 6.78 -20.08
C ALA A 425 -16.80 5.85 -20.30
N THR A 426 -17.93 6.14 -19.66
CA THR A 426 -19.18 5.41 -19.87
C THR A 426 -19.66 5.49 -21.32
N ALA A 427 -19.56 6.67 -21.95
CA ALA A 427 -19.92 6.83 -23.36
C ALA A 427 -19.00 6.05 -24.30
N ARG A 428 -17.67 6.03 -24.02
CA ARG A 428 -16.68 5.22 -24.77
C ARG A 428 -16.95 3.73 -24.62
N ALA A 429 -17.24 3.25 -23.42
CA ALA A 429 -17.57 1.86 -23.16
C ALA A 429 -18.85 1.43 -23.93
N LYS A 430 -19.90 2.25 -23.90
CA LYS A 430 -21.13 2.02 -24.69
C LYS A 430 -20.88 2.02 -26.20
N LYS A 431 -19.97 2.89 -26.71
CA LYS A 431 -19.59 2.91 -28.13
C LYS A 431 -18.82 1.65 -28.51
N LYS A 432 -17.84 1.23 -27.71
CA LYS A 432 -17.05 -0.01 -27.92
C LYS A 432 -17.96 -1.26 -27.91
N ALA A 433 -18.92 -1.32 -26.99
CA ALA A 433 -19.90 -2.42 -26.95
C ALA A 433 -20.79 -2.47 -28.20
N ARG A 434 -21.23 -1.32 -28.73
CA ARG A 434 -22.00 -1.23 -29.99
C ARG A 434 -21.18 -1.61 -31.23
N GLU A 435 -19.88 -1.31 -31.25
CA GLU A 435 -18.98 -1.66 -32.34
C GLU A 435 -18.64 -3.16 -32.34
N SER A 436 -18.46 -3.79 -31.16
CA SER A 436 -18.25 -5.23 -31.05
C SER A 436 -19.49 -6.05 -31.42
N SER A 437 -20.68 -5.58 -31.07
CA SER A 437 -21.94 -6.25 -31.48
C SER A 437 -22.23 -6.16 -32.99
N LYS A 438 -21.63 -5.21 -33.72
CA LYS A 438 -21.72 -5.09 -35.19
C LYS A 438 -20.70 -5.96 -35.96
N LYS A 439 -19.71 -6.52 -35.27
CA LYS A 439 -18.63 -7.35 -35.87
C LYS A 439 -18.88 -8.84 -35.78
N ILE A 440 -20.02 -9.29 -35.28
CA ILE A 440 -20.41 -10.72 -35.33
C ILE A 440 -21.00 -10.97 -36.73
N PRO A 441 -20.33 -11.72 -37.60
CA PRO A 441 -20.92 -12.12 -38.89
C PRO A 441 -22.10 -13.08 -38.64
N LYS A 442 -23.16 -12.90 -39.43
CA LYS A 442 -24.25 -13.85 -39.47
C LYS A 442 -23.79 -15.20 -40.03
#